data_9e9c1176eb3ce806b9bbd471fde0b66c
#
_entry.id   9e9c1176eb3ce806b9bbd471fde0b66c
#
_cell.length_a   1.000
_cell.length_b   1.000
_cell.length_c   1.000
_cell.angle_alpha   90.00
_cell.angle_beta   90.00
_cell.angle_gamma   90.00
#
_symmetry.space_group_name_H-M   'P 1'
#
loop_
_entity.id
_entity.type
_entity.pdbx_description
1 polymer ?
#
loop_
_entity_poly.entity_id
_entity_poly.type
_entity_poly.pdbx_seq_one_letter_code
_entity_poly.pdbx_strand_id
1 'polypeptide(L)'
;MMNKTKRLHAPLLAASLVLSLNVFGASQWPDLPVGIKSGIGAQVGDKVFVGLGSAGQDFYMLDLSNLDKGWQKKAEFIGPSRSGATASVIGNEIYVFGGSGKVKSTDAAPILFDTAYRYNLETNTWAQANTTSPVGLLGAASYSPDGKQVVFFGGYNKQYFDQYLHDVLTTDKQAEPQAWQKIVDEYMGMKPEDYKWNRHVLSYKPETGTWSDLGLSPYLPNCGSALVAEGDKAVLISGEIKPGLRTSEVKTYQFGKTQPWQSQHALPAPTKGSVQEGVAGAFAGESNGVVIVAGGANFHGAKSAFESGKMFAHDGYSKAFNPEMYVQQQGLWKQVNGLPQGLAYGTSYSTAQGVLIAGGEKSDRSASKKVYMLAWNGSSVDVMD
;
A
#
# COMPACT_ATOMS: atom_id res chain seq x y z
N MET A 1 39.03 61.20 62.31
CA MET A 1 37.81 61.23 61.49
C MET A 1 37.78 59.88 60.78
N MET A 2 36.91 58.98 61.25
CA MET A 2 36.82 57.57 60.74
C MET A 2 35.67 57.47 59.75
N ASN A 3 35.99 57.05 58.50
CA ASN A 3 34.99 56.80 57.50
C ASN A 3 34.58 55.31 57.54
N LYS A 4 33.31 55.08 57.88
CA LYS A 4 32.73 53.73 57.89
C LYS A 4 32.17 53.41 56.50
N THR A 5 32.79 52.46 55.80
CA THR A 5 32.26 51.87 54.57
C THR A 5 31.23 50.82 54.93
N LYS A 6 29.98 51.02 54.50
CA LYS A 6 28.89 50.03 54.59
C LYS A 6 29.00 49.09 53.44
N ARG A 7 29.19 47.82 53.75
CA ARG A 7 29.03 46.71 52.75
C ARG A 7 27.57 46.39 52.61
N LEU A 8 27.04 46.56 51.40
CA LEU A 8 25.74 45.98 50.98
C LEU A 8 25.91 44.50 50.63
N HIS A 9 25.17 43.67 51.31
CA HIS A 9 24.99 42.24 50.93
C HIS A 9 23.78 42.18 50.02
N ALA A 10 24.00 41.77 48.76
CA ALA A 10 22.92 41.38 47.84
C ALA A 10 22.62 39.86 48.01
N PRO A 11 21.36 39.45 48.13
CA PRO A 11 21.03 38.03 48.18
C PRO A 11 21.07 37.44 46.77
N LEU A 12 21.87 36.37 46.58
CA LEU A 12 21.80 35.51 45.40
C LEU A 12 20.46 34.76 45.41
N LEU A 13 19.56 35.11 44.53
CA LEU A 13 18.43 34.25 44.18
C LEU A 13 18.96 33.12 43.28
N ALA A 14 19.04 31.90 43.81
CA ALA A 14 19.23 30.70 43.03
C ALA A 14 17.89 30.35 42.35
N ALA A 15 17.77 30.66 41.06
CA ALA A 15 16.67 30.18 40.22
C ALA A 15 16.92 28.72 39.89
N SER A 16 16.23 27.80 40.56
CA SER A 16 16.21 26.40 40.25
C SER A 16 15.41 26.22 38.96
N LEU A 17 16.09 26.02 37.84
CA LEU A 17 15.48 25.61 36.58
C LEU A 17 15.07 24.13 36.73
N VAL A 18 13.79 23.90 37.03
CA VAL A 18 13.20 22.53 36.94
C VAL A 18 13.01 22.24 35.46
N LEU A 19 13.97 21.57 34.84
CA LEU A 19 13.75 20.90 33.56
C LEU A 19 12.77 19.75 33.84
N SER A 20 11.50 19.98 33.53
CA SER A 20 10.55 18.90 33.37
C SER A 20 10.97 18.11 32.12
N LEU A 21 11.71 17.03 32.33
CA LEU A 21 11.84 15.96 31.34
C LEU A 21 10.43 15.40 31.13
N ASN A 22 9.75 15.86 30.08
CA ASN A 22 8.63 15.12 29.53
C ASN A 22 9.21 13.80 29.01
N VAL A 23 9.21 12.78 29.85
CA VAL A 23 9.30 11.40 29.40
C VAL A 23 8.00 11.17 28.62
N PHE A 24 8.01 11.44 27.33
CA PHE A 24 7.04 10.84 26.43
C PHE A 24 7.25 9.33 26.56
N GLY A 25 6.42 8.67 27.35
CA GLY A 25 6.25 7.23 27.22
C GLY A 25 5.94 6.99 25.76
N ALA A 26 6.76 6.15 25.07
CA ALA A 26 6.49 5.76 23.70
C ALA A 26 5.05 5.28 23.67
N SER A 27 4.19 5.96 22.92
CA SER A 27 2.81 5.52 22.75
C SER A 27 2.90 4.23 21.95
N GLN A 28 2.61 3.12 22.61
CA GLN A 28 2.57 1.82 21.98
C GLN A 28 1.35 1.79 21.06
N TRP A 29 1.59 1.63 19.78
CA TRP A 29 0.51 1.47 18.81
C TRP A 29 -0.10 0.08 18.98
N PRO A 30 -1.44 -0.05 19.13
CA PRO A 30 -2.05 -1.35 19.39
C PRO A 30 -1.88 -2.29 18.17
N ASP A 31 -1.32 -3.47 18.40
CA ASP A 31 -1.23 -4.52 17.39
C ASP A 31 -2.62 -4.90 16.86
N LEU A 32 -2.69 -5.31 15.59
CA LEU A 32 -3.91 -5.83 14.98
C LEU A 32 -4.42 -7.08 15.73
N PRO A 33 -5.74 -7.25 15.87
CA PRO A 33 -6.32 -8.45 16.50
C PRO A 33 -5.92 -9.75 15.79
N VAL A 34 -5.82 -9.68 14.46
CA VAL A 34 -5.36 -10.78 13.58
C VAL A 34 -4.30 -10.26 12.61
N GLY A 35 -3.44 -11.14 12.11
CA GLY A 35 -2.49 -10.77 11.07
C GLY A 35 -3.22 -10.48 9.74
N ILE A 36 -2.93 -9.33 9.12
CA ILE A 36 -3.58 -8.91 7.88
C ILE A 36 -2.53 -8.63 6.81
N LYS A 37 -2.64 -9.31 5.67
CA LYS A 37 -1.90 -9.06 4.44
C LYS A 37 -2.82 -9.07 3.24
N SER A 38 -2.47 -8.31 2.20
CA SER A 38 -3.25 -8.17 0.96
C SER A 38 -4.72 -7.77 1.22
N GLY A 39 -4.94 -7.07 2.32
CA GLY A 39 -6.23 -6.51 2.71
C GLY A 39 -6.44 -5.12 2.12
N ILE A 40 -7.42 -4.42 2.66
CA ILE A 40 -7.73 -3.03 2.34
C ILE A 40 -7.46 -2.13 3.53
N GLY A 41 -7.14 -0.88 3.26
CA GLY A 41 -7.06 0.20 4.23
C GLY A 41 -7.83 1.43 3.77
N ALA A 42 -8.43 2.15 4.71
CA ALA A 42 -9.09 3.44 4.47
C ALA A 42 -8.95 4.34 5.69
N GLN A 43 -8.97 5.64 5.49
CA GLN A 43 -8.91 6.64 6.56
C GLN A 43 -10.04 7.64 6.40
N VAL A 44 -10.77 7.90 7.48
CA VAL A 44 -11.82 8.92 7.55
C VAL A 44 -11.62 9.76 8.82
N GLY A 45 -11.08 10.95 8.68
CA GLY A 45 -10.63 11.76 9.82
C GLY A 45 -9.62 11.01 10.67
N ASP A 46 -9.86 10.94 11.98
CA ASP A 46 -9.02 10.23 12.94
C ASP A 46 -9.29 8.72 13.02
N LYS A 47 -10.09 8.16 12.11
CA LYS A 47 -10.40 6.74 12.09
C LYS A 47 -9.71 6.07 10.93
N VAL A 48 -8.91 5.05 11.23
CA VAL A 48 -8.31 4.16 10.24
C VAL A 48 -8.99 2.80 10.26
N PHE A 49 -9.22 2.26 9.08
CA PHE A 49 -9.92 0.99 8.87
C PHE A 49 -9.00 0.00 8.17
N VAL A 50 -9.05 -1.27 8.56
CA VAL A 50 -8.29 -2.35 7.94
C VAL A 50 -9.08 -3.65 7.98
N GLY A 51 -8.93 -4.48 6.96
CA GLY A 51 -9.58 -5.79 6.92
C GLY A 51 -9.44 -6.49 5.59
N LEU A 52 -10.21 -7.56 5.42
CA LEU A 52 -10.16 -8.42 4.24
C LEU A 52 -8.77 -9.06 4.04
N GLY A 53 -8.41 -9.46 2.83
CA GLY A 53 -7.16 -10.18 2.60
C GLY A 53 -7.09 -11.47 3.42
N SER A 54 -6.00 -11.68 4.14
CA SER A 54 -5.84 -12.86 5.02
C SER A 54 -6.77 -12.87 6.23
N ALA A 55 -7.42 -11.76 6.56
CA ALA A 55 -8.45 -11.68 7.60
C ALA A 55 -9.84 -12.14 7.11
N GLY A 56 -9.95 -12.56 5.85
CA GLY A 56 -11.21 -13.06 5.29
C GLY A 56 -12.26 -11.96 5.16
N GLN A 57 -13.30 -12.02 5.99
CA GLN A 57 -14.39 -11.02 6.04
C GLN A 57 -14.27 -10.06 7.22
N ASP A 58 -13.28 -10.24 8.08
CA ASP A 58 -13.07 -9.37 9.23
C ASP A 58 -12.69 -7.94 8.80
N PHE A 59 -13.25 -6.98 9.54
CA PHE A 59 -13.03 -5.56 9.33
C PHE A 59 -12.90 -4.84 10.67
N TYR A 60 -11.89 -4.03 10.82
CA TYR A 60 -11.51 -3.37 12.06
C TYR A 60 -11.33 -1.87 11.87
N MET A 61 -11.53 -1.12 12.94
CA MET A 61 -11.31 0.33 13.01
C MET A 61 -10.47 0.66 14.25
N LEU A 62 -9.48 1.52 14.09
CA LEU A 62 -8.76 2.18 15.17
C LEU A 62 -9.08 3.67 15.16
N ASP A 63 -9.45 4.19 16.31
CA ASP A 63 -9.63 5.63 16.54
C ASP A 63 -8.32 6.23 17.03
N LEU A 64 -7.65 7.02 16.17
CA LEU A 64 -6.36 7.64 16.48
C LEU A 64 -6.45 8.70 17.59
N SER A 65 -7.65 9.22 17.87
CA SER A 65 -7.90 10.11 18.99
C SER A 65 -8.07 9.39 20.33
N ASN A 66 -8.20 8.04 20.31
CA ASN A 66 -8.43 7.22 21.51
C ASN A 66 -7.83 5.82 21.35
N LEU A 67 -6.51 5.73 21.38
CA LEU A 67 -5.76 4.49 21.18
C LEU A 67 -6.01 3.44 22.28
N ASP A 68 -6.41 3.87 23.48
CA ASP A 68 -6.68 2.95 24.61
C ASP A 68 -7.81 1.95 24.32
N LYS A 69 -8.71 2.29 23.40
CA LYS A 69 -9.77 1.36 22.96
C LYS A 69 -9.27 0.25 22.05
N GLY A 70 -8.05 0.39 21.52
CA GLY A 70 -7.50 -0.53 20.53
C GLY A 70 -8.36 -0.66 19.26
N TRP A 71 -8.06 -1.69 18.48
CA TRP A 71 -8.82 -2.02 17.27
C TRP A 71 -10.19 -2.57 17.62
N GLN A 72 -11.23 -1.97 17.04
CA GLN A 72 -12.62 -2.34 17.23
C GLN A 72 -13.12 -3.11 16.01
N LYS A 73 -13.67 -4.32 16.24
CA LYS A 73 -14.32 -5.07 15.16
C LYS A 73 -15.56 -4.33 14.69
N LYS A 74 -15.71 -4.21 13.38
CA LYS A 74 -16.86 -3.62 12.70
C LYS A 74 -17.68 -4.74 12.03
N ALA A 75 -18.78 -4.38 11.37
CA ALA A 75 -19.57 -5.35 10.63
C ALA A 75 -18.70 -6.13 9.65
N GLU A 76 -18.87 -7.43 9.62
CA GLU A 76 -18.16 -8.32 8.69
C GLU A 76 -18.54 -8.00 7.23
N PHE A 77 -17.56 -8.10 6.36
CA PHE A 77 -17.77 -7.93 4.92
C PHE A 77 -18.74 -9.00 4.38
N ILE A 78 -19.72 -8.56 3.61
CA ILE A 78 -20.81 -9.45 3.14
C ILE A 78 -20.51 -10.14 1.82
N GLY A 79 -19.48 -9.71 1.08
CA GLY A 79 -19.07 -10.32 -0.18
C GLY A 79 -18.16 -11.53 0.02
N PRO A 80 -17.77 -12.21 -1.07
CA PRO A 80 -16.75 -13.24 -1.01
C PRO A 80 -15.42 -12.69 -0.50
N SER A 81 -14.71 -13.48 0.34
CA SER A 81 -13.36 -13.12 0.81
C SER A 81 -12.44 -12.83 -0.37
N ARG A 82 -11.67 -11.75 -0.28
CA ARG A 82 -10.86 -11.25 -1.39
C ARG A 82 -9.53 -10.68 -0.93
N SER A 83 -8.52 -10.85 -1.75
CA SER A 83 -7.17 -10.30 -1.56
C SER A 83 -6.82 -9.36 -2.70
N GLY A 84 -6.03 -8.32 -2.41
CA GLY A 84 -5.57 -7.36 -3.40
C GLY A 84 -6.66 -6.47 -3.99
N ALA A 85 -7.77 -6.30 -3.27
CA ALA A 85 -8.78 -5.28 -3.56
C ALA A 85 -8.22 -3.88 -3.30
N THR A 86 -8.85 -2.87 -3.87
CA THR A 86 -8.54 -1.46 -3.56
C THR A 86 -9.74 -0.80 -2.88
N ALA A 87 -9.45 0.21 -2.04
CA ALA A 87 -10.49 0.94 -1.31
C ALA A 87 -10.27 2.45 -1.39
N SER A 88 -11.37 3.20 -1.45
CA SER A 88 -11.38 4.66 -1.40
C SER A 88 -12.60 5.17 -0.65
N VAL A 89 -12.49 6.39 -0.11
CA VAL A 89 -13.52 7.01 0.71
C VAL A 89 -14.31 8.05 -0.11
N ILE A 90 -15.63 7.99 -0.05
CA ILE A 90 -16.54 8.98 -0.57
C ILE A 90 -17.50 9.38 0.55
N GLY A 91 -17.39 10.59 1.06
CA GLY A 91 -18.17 11.03 2.21
C GLY A 91 -17.99 10.12 3.44
N ASN A 92 -19.08 9.56 3.95
CA ASN A 92 -19.07 8.62 5.08
C ASN A 92 -19.08 7.14 4.65
N GLU A 93 -18.65 6.84 3.42
CA GLU A 93 -18.65 5.48 2.89
C GLU A 93 -17.25 5.07 2.41
N ILE A 94 -16.87 3.82 2.69
CA ILE A 94 -15.67 3.18 2.17
C ILE A 94 -16.10 2.26 1.03
N TYR A 95 -15.68 2.57 -0.18
CA TYR A 95 -15.91 1.76 -1.37
C TYR A 95 -14.75 0.79 -1.58
N VAL A 96 -15.07 -0.49 -1.83
CA VAL A 96 -14.12 -1.57 -2.07
C VAL A 96 -14.38 -2.18 -3.43
N PHE A 97 -13.33 -2.27 -4.26
CA PHE A 97 -13.41 -2.75 -5.63
C PHE A 97 -12.44 -3.90 -5.89
N GLY A 98 -12.87 -4.83 -6.71
CA GLY A 98 -11.99 -5.85 -7.28
C GLY A 98 -11.41 -6.81 -6.26
N GLY A 99 -10.12 -7.10 -6.43
CA GLY A 99 -9.43 -8.16 -5.71
C GLY A 99 -9.68 -9.53 -6.33
N SER A 100 -9.18 -10.59 -5.70
CA SER A 100 -9.31 -11.97 -6.16
C SER A 100 -9.68 -12.91 -5.02
N GLY A 101 -10.49 -13.91 -5.32
CA GLY A 101 -10.90 -14.94 -4.36
C GLY A 101 -11.84 -15.96 -5.00
N LYS A 102 -12.26 -16.93 -4.22
CA LYS A 102 -13.30 -17.89 -4.62
C LYS A 102 -14.68 -17.32 -4.30
N VAL A 103 -15.65 -17.44 -5.23
CA VAL A 103 -17.04 -17.06 -4.98
C VAL A 103 -17.66 -18.00 -3.96
N LYS A 104 -17.41 -19.32 -4.14
CA LYS A 104 -17.78 -20.39 -3.22
C LYS A 104 -16.52 -21.14 -2.80
N SER A 105 -16.47 -21.64 -1.58
CA SER A 105 -15.33 -22.44 -1.10
C SER A 105 -15.05 -23.68 -1.95
N THR A 106 -16.07 -24.19 -2.64
CA THR A 106 -16.02 -25.37 -3.53
C THR A 106 -15.49 -25.05 -4.94
N ASP A 107 -15.32 -23.78 -5.31
CA ASP A 107 -14.82 -23.43 -6.66
C ASP A 107 -13.40 -23.98 -6.85
N ALA A 108 -13.12 -24.47 -8.05
CA ALA A 108 -11.82 -25.08 -8.39
C ALA A 108 -10.68 -24.04 -8.29
N ALA A 109 -10.93 -22.82 -8.72
CA ALA A 109 -9.94 -21.73 -8.72
C ALA A 109 -10.57 -20.40 -8.24
N PRO A 110 -9.77 -19.48 -7.70
CA PRO A 110 -10.20 -18.11 -7.49
C PRO A 110 -10.32 -17.38 -8.83
N ILE A 111 -11.10 -16.30 -8.83
CA ILE A 111 -11.25 -15.38 -9.96
C ILE A 111 -10.97 -13.95 -9.51
N LEU A 112 -10.72 -13.06 -10.45
CA LEU A 112 -10.76 -11.62 -10.21
C LEU A 112 -12.22 -11.18 -10.10
N PHE A 113 -12.53 -10.45 -9.02
CA PHE A 113 -13.86 -9.88 -8.86
C PHE A 113 -13.98 -8.56 -9.64
N ASP A 114 -15.12 -8.41 -10.29
CA ASP A 114 -15.57 -7.17 -10.93
C ASP A 114 -16.67 -6.47 -10.12
N THR A 115 -16.99 -7.00 -8.94
CA THR A 115 -17.98 -6.45 -8.01
C THR A 115 -17.39 -5.39 -7.10
N ALA A 116 -18.24 -4.44 -6.69
CA ALA A 116 -17.91 -3.41 -5.73
C ALA A 116 -18.84 -3.47 -4.51
N TYR A 117 -18.36 -3.01 -3.37
CA TYR A 117 -19.11 -2.93 -2.12
C TYR A 117 -18.84 -1.59 -1.45
N ARG A 118 -19.77 -1.17 -0.60
CA ARG A 118 -19.62 0.02 0.22
C ARG A 118 -19.92 -0.28 1.68
N TYR A 119 -19.13 0.27 2.55
CA TYR A 119 -19.33 0.25 3.99
C TYR A 119 -19.77 1.63 4.45
N ASN A 120 -20.90 1.71 5.12
CA ASN A 120 -21.40 2.96 5.70
C ASN A 120 -20.94 3.07 7.16
N LEU A 121 -20.21 4.14 7.47
CA LEU A 121 -19.62 4.36 8.79
C LEU A 121 -20.64 4.62 9.89
N GLU A 122 -21.75 5.29 9.56
CA GLU A 122 -22.78 5.67 10.54
C GLU A 122 -23.62 4.47 10.97
N THR A 123 -24.04 3.67 10.00
CA THR A 123 -24.89 2.50 10.25
C THR A 123 -24.10 1.24 10.58
N ASN A 124 -22.76 1.26 10.38
CA ASN A 124 -21.90 0.07 10.50
C ASN A 124 -22.43 -1.10 9.66
N THR A 125 -22.73 -0.87 8.39
CA THR A 125 -23.30 -1.87 7.49
C THR A 125 -22.59 -1.87 6.14
N TRP A 126 -22.56 -3.05 5.51
CA TRP A 126 -22.10 -3.22 4.14
C TRP A 126 -23.27 -3.35 3.19
N ALA A 127 -23.10 -2.86 1.97
CA ALA A 127 -23.99 -3.10 0.85
C ALA A 127 -23.18 -3.35 -0.42
N GLN A 128 -23.68 -4.21 -1.30
CA GLN A 128 -23.10 -4.33 -2.64
C GLN A 128 -23.50 -3.11 -3.47
N ALA A 129 -22.55 -2.51 -4.14
CA ALA A 129 -22.81 -1.43 -5.09
C ALA A 129 -23.36 -2.04 -6.40
N ASN A 130 -24.39 -1.40 -6.96
CA ASN A 130 -24.96 -1.85 -8.23
C ASN A 130 -24.12 -1.39 -9.40
N THR A 131 -22.95 -2.03 -9.55
CA THR A 131 -22.01 -1.75 -10.63
C THR A 131 -21.13 -2.96 -10.90
N THR A 132 -20.61 -3.03 -12.13
CA THR A 132 -19.59 -3.99 -12.55
C THR A 132 -18.37 -3.22 -13.04
N SER A 133 -17.19 -3.53 -12.53
CA SER A 133 -15.96 -2.93 -13.00
C SER A 133 -15.68 -3.32 -14.45
N PRO A 134 -15.35 -2.37 -15.34
CA PRO A 134 -15.06 -2.68 -16.74
C PRO A 134 -13.73 -3.41 -16.95
N VAL A 135 -12.86 -3.46 -15.94
CA VAL A 135 -11.55 -4.11 -15.96
C VAL A 135 -11.29 -4.86 -14.67
N GLY A 136 -10.34 -5.78 -14.67
CA GLY A 136 -9.83 -6.37 -13.43
C GLY A 136 -9.11 -5.31 -12.59
N LEU A 137 -9.40 -5.25 -11.29
CA LEU A 137 -8.82 -4.29 -10.36
C LEU A 137 -7.98 -4.98 -9.26
N LEU A 138 -7.47 -6.19 -9.53
CA LEU A 138 -6.50 -6.83 -8.65
C LEU A 138 -5.19 -6.03 -8.66
N GLY A 139 -4.76 -5.59 -7.49
CA GLY A 139 -3.53 -4.82 -7.33
C GLY A 139 -3.59 -3.39 -7.90
N ALA A 140 -4.77 -2.90 -8.27
CA ALA A 140 -4.95 -1.52 -8.68
C ALA A 140 -4.79 -0.56 -7.49
N ALA A 141 -4.27 0.63 -7.75
CA ALA A 141 -4.32 1.74 -6.81
C ALA A 141 -5.57 2.58 -7.05
N SER A 142 -6.16 3.15 -6.00
CA SER A 142 -7.32 4.04 -6.14
C SER A 142 -7.26 5.22 -5.20
N TYR A 143 -7.88 6.33 -5.61
CA TYR A 143 -7.96 7.58 -4.86
C TYR A 143 -9.22 8.36 -5.24
N SER A 144 -9.76 9.10 -4.29
CA SER A 144 -10.86 10.04 -4.52
C SER A 144 -10.35 11.48 -4.44
N PRO A 145 -10.16 12.18 -5.58
CA PRO A 145 -9.58 13.52 -5.59
C PRO A 145 -10.55 14.63 -5.14
N ASP A 146 -11.84 14.36 -5.21
CA ASP A 146 -12.90 15.36 -4.99
C ASP A 146 -14.01 14.91 -4.03
N GLY A 147 -13.87 13.72 -3.44
CA GLY A 147 -14.90 13.13 -2.58
C GLY A 147 -16.19 12.74 -3.30
N LYS A 148 -16.20 12.70 -4.65
CA LYS A 148 -17.37 12.40 -5.50
C LYS A 148 -17.15 11.25 -6.46
N GLN A 149 -15.92 10.96 -6.79
CA GLN A 149 -15.54 9.86 -7.67
C GLN A 149 -14.32 9.12 -7.11
N VAL A 150 -14.21 7.87 -7.49
CA VAL A 150 -12.99 7.07 -7.25
C VAL A 150 -12.25 6.94 -8.57
N VAL A 151 -10.96 7.22 -8.58
CA VAL A 151 -10.08 7.08 -9.75
C VAL A 151 -9.14 5.90 -9.53
N PHE A 152 -8.93 5.10 -10.57
CA PHE A 152 -8.19 3.84 -10.55
C PHE A 152 -7.01 3.86 -11.50
N PHE A 153 -5.91 3.27 -11.05
CA PHE A 153 -4.67 3.11 -11.79
C PHE A 153 -4.23 1.64 -11.77
N GLY A 154 -3.92 1.08 -12.94
CA GLY A 154 -3.47 -0.30 -13.06
C GLY A 154 -4.58 -1.34 -12.89
N GLY A 155 -4.18 -2.54 -12.54
CA GLY A 155 -5.04 -3.70 -12.37
C GLY A 155 -4.78 -4.81 -13.40
N TYR A 156 -4.85 -6.06 -12.94
CA TYR A 156 -4.64 -7.25 -13.78
C TYR A 156 -5.75 -7.38 -14.83
N ASN A 157 -5.43 -8.04 -15.96
CA ASN A 157 -6.45 -8.48 -16.90
C ASN A 157 -7.22 -9.68 -16.35
N LYS A 158 -8.54 -9.51 -16.16
CA LYS A 158 -9.39 -10.55 -15.56
C LYS A 158 -9.39 -11.83 -16.39
N GLN A 159 -9.60 -11.74 -17.69
CA GLN A 159 -9.72 -12.91 -18.54
C GLN A 159 -8.45 -13.76 -18.53
N TYR A 160 -7.29 -13.14 -18.71
CA TYR A 160 -6.02 -13.86 -18.78
C TYR A 160 -5.62 -14.45 -17.43
N PHE A 161 -5.86 -13.73 -16.35
CA PHE A 161 -5.48 -14.21 -15.03
C PHE A 161 -6.44 -15.26 -14.49
N ASP A 162 -7.74 -15.13 -14.70
CA ASP A 162 -8.74 -16.16 -14.35
C ASP A 162 -8.45 -17.47 -15.09
N GLN A 163 -8.13 -17.40 -16.40
CA GLN A 163 -7.76 -18.56 -17.18
C GLN A 163 -6.49 -19.24 -16.64
N TYR A 164 -5.45 -18.45 -16.39
CA TYR A 164 -4.20 -18.98 -15.82
C TYR A 164 -4.42 -19.65 -14.47
N LEU A 165 -5.17 -19.02 -13.56
CA LEU A 165 -5.47 -19.60 -12.25
C LEU A 165 -6.27 -20.90 -12.38
N HIS A 166 -7.27 -20.93 -13.27
CA HIS A 166 -8.03 -22.13 -13.53
C HIS A 166 -7.10 -23.24 -14.01
N ASP A 167 -6.34 -23.02 -15.05
CA ASP A 167 -5.51 -24.04 -15.69
C ASP A 167 -4.43 -24.57 -14.74
N VAL A 168 -3.70 -23.69 -14.05
CA VAL A 168 -2.60 -24.09 -13.15
C VAL A 168 -3.09 -24.81 -11.89
N LEU A 169 -4.31 -24.52 -11.41
CA LEU A 169 -4.87 -25.12 -10.19
C LEU A 169 -5.71 -26.39 -10.48
N THR A 170 -6.18 -26.59 -11.71
CA THR A 170 -6.92 -27.79 -12.09
C THR A 170 -6.06 -28.85 -12.78
N THR A 171 -4.85 -28.50 -13.24
CA THR A 171 -3.89 -29.45 -13.77
C THR A 171 -3.11 -30.08 -12.61
N ASP A 172 -3.14 -31.39 -12.52
CA ASP A 172 -2.42 -32.16 -11.49
C ASP A 172 -0.91 -32.12 -11.77
N LYS A 173 -0.19 -31.33 -10.98
CA LYS A 173 1.28 -31.19 -11.11
C LYS A 173 2.05 -32.51 -10.97
N GLN A 174 1.52 -33.49 -10.21
CA GLN A 174 2.18 -34.77 -10.01
C GLN A 174 1.87 -35.73 -11.15
N ALA A 175 0.62 -35.78 -11.60
CA ALA A 175 0.19 -36.64 -12.72
C ALA A 175 0.59 -36.08 -14.08
N GLU A 176 0.57 -34.74 -14.25
CA GLU A 176 0.81 -34.05 -15.51
C GLU A 176 1.87 -32.94 -15.39
N PRO A 177 3.10 -33.25 -14.91
CA PRO A 177 4.11 -32.22 -14.59
C PRO A 177 4.51 -31.37 -15.81
N GLN A 178 4.55 -31.97 -17.01
CA GLN A 178 4.91 -31.23 -18.24
C GLN A 178 3.80 -30.26 -18.68
N ALA A 179 2.53 -30.68 -18.59
CA ALA A 179 1.39 -29.84 -18.90
C ALA A 179 1.31 -28.67 -17.90
N TRP A 180 1.48 -28.95 -16.60
CA TRP A 180 1.53 -27.92 -15.57
C TRP A 180 2.66 -26.91 -15.79
N GLN A 181 3.88 -27.39 -16.07
CA GLN A 181 5.03 -26.52 -16.31
C GLN A 181 4.82 -25.64 -17.54
N LYS A 182 4.25 -26.20 -18.61
CA LYS A 182 3.93 -25.45 -19.83
C LYS A 182 2.98 -24.30 -19.55
N ILE A 183 1.92 -24.50 -18.75
CA ILE A 183 0.97 -23.44 -18.36
C ILE A 183 1.71 -22.31 -17.63
N VAL A 184 2.58 -22.66 -16.68
CA VAL A 184 3.38 -21.69 -15.93
C VAL A 184 4.32 -20.91 -16.85
N ASP A 185 5.08 -21.62 -17.70
CA ASP A 185 6.08 -21.01 -18.59
C ASP A 185 5.44 -20.07 -19.62
N GLU A 186 4.32 -20.48 -20.21
CA GLU A 186 3.58 -19.68 -21.18
C GLU A 186 3.06 -18.39 -20.53
N TYR A 187 2.45 -18.47 -19.34
CA TYR A 187 1.95 -17.29 -18.66
C TYR A 187 3.07 -16.41 -18.12
N MET A 188 4.02 -16.97 -17.38
CA MET A 188 5.10 -16.20 -16.77
C MET A 188 6.13 -15.70 -17.79
N GLY A 189 6.20 -16.32 -18.97
CA GLY A 189 7.08 -15.96 -20.07
C GLY A 189 6.57 -14.85 -20.98
N MET A 190 5.34 -14.35 -20.81
CA MET A 190 4.82 -13.25 -21.62
C MET A 190 5.61 -11.94 -21.40
N LYS A 191 5.65 -11.08 -22.42
CA LYS A 191 6.15 -9.71 -22.28
C LYS A 191 5.17 -8.86 -21.43
N PRO A 192 5.61 -7.78 -20.79
CA PRO A 192 4.73 -6.94 -19.98
C PRO A 192 3.45 -6.50 -20.70
N GLU A 193 3.55 -6.13 -21.97
CA GLU A 193 2.43 -5.64 -22.78
C GLU A 193 1.40 -6.75 -23.10
N ASP A 194 1.85 -8.00 -23.15
CA ASP A 194 1.00 -9.14 -23.53
C ASP A 194 0.05 -9.58 -22.42
N TYR A 195 0.33 -9.21 -21.16
CA TYR A 195 -0.60 -9.42 -20.04
C TYR A 195 -1.89 -8.62 -20.17
N LYS A 196 -1.91 -7.57 -21.00
CA LYS A 196 -3.07 -6.68 -21.19
C LYS A 196 -3.60 -6.09 -19.87
N TRP A 197 -2.70 -5.83 -18.92
CA TRP A 197 -3.07 -5.14 -17.71
C TRP A 197 -3.62 -3.75 -18.03
N ASN A 198 -4.49 -3.26 -17.15
CA ASN A 198 -5.19 -2.01 -17.42
C ASN A 198 -4.23 -0.81 -17.48
N ARG A 199 -4.23 -0.11 -18.62
CA ARG A 199 -3.49 1.15 -18.84
C ARG A 199 -4.38 2.38 -18.79
N HIS A 200 -5.72 2.21 -18.78
CA HIS A 200 -6.63 3.32 -18.69
C HIS A 200 -6.70 3.85 -17.26
N VAL A 201 -6.73 5.17 -17.11
CA VAL A 201 -7.14 5.80 -15.87
C VAL A 201 -8.66 5.83 -15.88
N LEU A 202 -9.28 5.05 -15.00
CA LEU A 202 -10.73 4.93 -14.94
C LEU A 202 -11.26 5.71 -13.74
N SER A 203 -12.46 6.25 -13.86
CA SER A 203 -13.18 6.81 -12.72
C SER A 203 -14.56 6.18 -12.57
N TYR A 204 -15.01 6.06 -11.33
CA TYR A 204 -16.36 5.62 -10.96
C TYR A 204 -17.04 6.69 -10.12
N LYS A 205 -18.24 7.11 -10.50
CA LYS A 205 -19.07 8.03 -9.75
C LYS A 205 -20.22 7.28 -9.08
N PRO A 206 -20.19 7.09 -7.75
CA PRO A 206 -21.22 6.34 -7.03
C PRO A 206 -22.61 6.94 -7.15
N GLU A 207 -22.73 8.27 -7.16
CA GLU A 207 -24.03 8.97 -7.27
C GLU A 207 -24.82 8.56 -8.51
N THR A 208 -24.14 8.36 -9.64
CA THR A 208 -24.75 8.01 -10.92
C THR A 208 -24.53 6.55 -11.33
N GLY A 209 -23.68 5.82 -10.60
CA GLY A 209 -23.28 4.46 -10.96
C GLY A 209 -22.46 4.37 -12.25
N THR A 210 -21.83 5.47 -12.70
CA THR A 210 -21.18 5.55 -14.01
C THR A 210 -19.66 5.41 -13.94
N TRP A 211 -19.13 4.67 -14.90
CA TRP A 211 -17.69 4.59 -15.20
C TRP A 211 -17.33 5.54 -16.32
N SER A 212 -16.15 6.14 -16.24
CA SER A 212 -15.59 7.00 -17.29
C SER A 212 -14.11 6.68 -17.49
N ASP A 213 -13.66 6.82 -18.74
CA ASP A 213 -12.26 6.72 -19.11
C ASP A 213 -11.63 8.11 -19.14
N LEU A 214 -10.62 8.33 -18.32
CA LEU A 214 -9.87 9.59 -18.21
C LEU A 214 -8.61 9.60 -19.09
N GLY A 215 -8.41 8.57 -19.91
CA GLY A 215 -7.30 8.45 -20.86
C GLY A 215 -6.29 7.37 -20.50
N LEU A 216 -5.36 7.15 -21.44
CA LEU A 216 -4.31 6.15 -21.35
C LEU A 216 -3.09 6.65 -20.58
N SER A 217 -2.51 5.79 -19.77
CA SER A 217 -1.16 6.00 -19.24
C SER A 217 -0.13 5.80 -20.36
N PRO A 218 0.85 6.71 -20.50
CA PRO A 218 1.96 6.53 -21.44
C PRO A 218 2.97 5.46 -20.98
N TYR A 219 2.85 5.01 -19.72
CA TYR A 219 3.73 4.03 -19.11
C TYR A 219 3.10 2.62 -19.13
N LEU A 220 3.92 1.61 -18.85
CA LEU A 220 3.40 0.28 -18.55
C LEU A 220 2.48 0.34 -17.31
N PRO A 221 1.39 -0.44 -17.30
CA PRO A 221 0.53 -0.50 -16.13
C PRO A 221 1.27 -1.12 -14.95
N ASN A 222 1.03 -0.60 -13.76
CA ASN A 222 1.59 -1.12 -12.52
C ASN A 222 0.50 -1.76 -11.67
N CYS A 223 0.85 -2.86 -11.01
CA CYS A 223 0.04 -3.45 -9.96
C CYS A 223 0.81 -3.51 -8.65
N GLY A 224 0.13 -3.32 -7.52
CA GLY A 224 0.80 -3.25 -6.22
C GLY A 224 1.75 -2.06 -6.05
N SER A 225 1.54 -0.97 -6.79
CA SER A 225 2.24 0.29 -6.57
C SER A 225 1.84 0.89 -5.23
N ALA A 226 2.81 1.48 -4.53
CA ALA A 226 2.48 2.39 -3.44
C ALA A 226 1.87 3.67 -4.02
N LEU A 227 0.88 4.22 -3.31
CA LEU A 227 0.18 5.44 -3.70
C LEU A 227 0.28 6.48 -2.60
N VAL A 228 0.74 7.67 -2.96
CA VAL A 228 0.60 8.88 -2.14
C VAL A 228 -0.21 9.88 -2.93
N ALA A 229 -1.36 10.28 -2.39
CA ALA A 229 -2.27 11.16 -3.11
C ALA A 229 -2.85 12.22 -2.17
N GLU A 230 -2.87 13.45 -2.65
CA GLU A 230 -3.43 14.59 -1.95
C GLU A 230 -4.01 15.60 -2.97
N GLY A 231 -5.23 16.08 -2.69
CA GLY A 231 -5.90 17.05 -3.54
C GLY A 231 -6.00 16.59 -5.00
N ASP A 232 -5.39 17.34 -5.89
CA ASP A 232 -5.44 17.11 -7.33
C ASP A 232 -4.23 16.31 -7.88
N LYS A 233 -3.49 15.64 -7.00
CA LYS A 233 -2.26 14.92 -7.36
C LYS A 233 -2.22 13.51 -6.79
N ALA A 234 -1.82 12.54 -7.60
CA ALA A 234 -1.53 11.17 -7.19
C ALA A 234 -0.12 10.78 -7.64
N VAL A 235 0.68 10.23 -6.73
CA VAL A 235 2.03 9.72 -6.98
C VAL A 235 2.02 8.21 -6.85
N LEU A 236 2.28 7.53 -7.97
CA LEU A 236 2.42 6.08 -8.03
C LEU A 236 3.90 5.72 -7.96
N ILE A 237 4.26 4.90 -7.01
CA ILE A 237 5.64 4.59 -6.69
C ILE A 237 5.87 3.09 -6.86
N SER A 238 6.78 2.75 -7.77
CA SER A 238 7.18 1.36 -8.00
C SER A 238 6.00 0.46 -8.41
N GLY A 239 5.99 -0.79 -8.02
CA GLY A 239 4.98 -1.79 -8.37
C GLY A 239 5.46 -2.81 -9.39
N GLU A 240 4.61 -3.77 -9.65
CA GLU A 240 4.80 -4.82 -10.66
C GLU A 240 4.41 -4.32 -12.05
N ILE A 241 5.21 -4.65 -13.07
CA ILE A 241 4.89 -4.40 -14.49
C ILE A 241 4.53 -5.70 -15.23
N LYS A 242 4.82 -6.83 -14.64
CA LYS A 242 4.35 -8.18 -14.95
C LYS A 242 4.58 -9.06 -13.72
N PRO A 243 3.95 -10.25 -13.61
CA PRO A 243 4.19 -11.12 -12.48
C PRO A 243 5.68 -11.36 -12.23
N GLY A 244 6.13 -11.09 -11.01
CA GLY A 244 7.51 -11.29 -10.60
C GLY A 244 8.52 -10.21 -11.01
N LEU A 245 8.18 -9.26 -11.86
CA LEU A 245 9.06 -8.17 -12.28
C LEU A 245 8.51 -6.81 -11.80
N ARG A 246 9.34 -6.07 -11.07
CA ARG A 246 9.00 -4.74 -10.55
C ARG A 246 9.73 -3.65 -11.33
N THR A 247 9.26 -2.43 -11.16
CA THR A 247 9.90 -1.22 -11.65
C THR A 247 10.26 -0.29 -10.49
N SER A 248 11.33 0.47 -10.62
CA SER A 248 11.68 1.53 -9.67
C SER A 248 11.09 2.88 -10.04
N GLU A 249 10.34 2.96 -11.14
CA GLU A 249 9.77 4.21 -11.64
C GLU A 249 8.80 4.84 -10.64
N VAL A 250 8.80 6.16 -10.61
CA VAL A 250 7.85 6.99 -9.88
C VAL A 250 7.14 7.91 -10.86
N LYS A 251 5.83 7.95 -10.80
CA LYS A 251 4.96 8.67 -11.75
C LYS A 251 3.96 9.52 -10.98
N THR A 252 3.71 10.72 -11.48
CA THR A 252 2.67 11.58 -10.95
C THR A 252 1.54 11.70 -11.95
N TYR A 253 0.31 11.62 -11.47
CA TYR A 253 -0.90 11.96 -12.20
C TYR A 253 -1.51 13.22 -11.60
N GLN A 254 -1.66 14.26 -12.41
CA GLN A 254 -2.24 15.55 -12.02
C GLN A 254 -3.66 15.65 -12.57
N PHE A 255 -4.65 15.59 -11.67
CA PHE A 255 -6.06 15.67 -12.06
C PHE A 255 -6.40 16.99 -12.72
N GLY A 256 -7.28 16.95 -13.72
CA GLY A 256 -7.73 18.15 -14.43
C GLY A 256 -6.74 18.78 -15.42
N LYS A 257 -5.58 18.17 -15.65
CA LYS A 257 -4.61 18.64 -16.65
C LYS A 257 -4.77 17.90 -17.97
N THR A 258 -4.52 18.61 -19.09
CA THR A 258 -4.53 18.02 -20.43
C THR A 258 -3.42 16.99 -20.63
N GLN A 259 -2.28 17.20 -19.99
CA GLN A 259 -1.16 16.26 -19.92
C GLN A 259 -0.93 15.90 -18.45
N PRO A 260 -1.70 14.95 -17.92
CA PRO A 260 -1.74 14.69 -16.48
C PRO A 260 -0.52 13.91 -15.96
N TRP A 261 0.18 13.19 -16.82
CA TRP A 261 1.27 12.32 -16.43
C TRP A 261 2.63 13.00 -16.46
N GLN A 262 3.42 12.76 -15.42
CA GLN A 262 4.81 13.18 -15.31
C GLN A 262 5.66 12.07 -14.71
N SER A 263 6.83 11.80 -15.32
CA SER A 263 7.85 10.96 -14.70
C SER A 263 8.57 11.74 -13.62
N GLN A 264 8.89 11.06 -12.53
CA GLN A 264 9.67 11.58 -11.42
C GLN A 264 11.00 10.83 -11.32
N HIS A 265 11.92 11.28 -10.46
CA HIS A 265 13.10 10.49 -10.12
C HIS A 265 12.69 9.13 -9.57
N ALA A 266 13.27 8.07 -10.13
CA ALA A 266 13.04 6.70 -9.68
C ALA A 266 13.63 6.46 -8.29
N LEU A 267 13.17 5.41 -7.60
CA LEU A 267 13.80 4.96 -6.37
C LEU A 267 15.27 4.59 -6.64
N PRO A 268 16.22 5.07 -5.82
CA PRO A 268 17.65 4.76 -5.99
C PRO A 268 17.96 3.32 -5.60
N ALA A 269 19.08 2.82 -6.05
CA ALA A 269 19.58 1.53 -5.61
C ALA A 269 19.76 1.50 -4.08
N PRO A 270 19.48 0.37 -3.42
CA PRO A 270 19.77 0.21 -1.99
C PRO A 270 21.25 0.42 -1.70
N THR A 271 21.59 1.01 -0.56
CA THR A 271 22.98 1.29 -0.18
C THR A 271 23.87 0.04 -0.16
N LYS A 272 23.29 -1.13 0.16
CA LYS A 272 23.96 -2.44 0.17
C LYS A 272 23.68 -3.28 -1.09
N GLY A 273 23.19 -2.66 -2.16
CA GLY A 273 22.87 -3.35 -3.38
C GLY A 273 23.29 -2.55 -4.60
N SER A 274 23.54 -3.22 -5.71
CA SER A 274 23.95 -2.59 -6.97
C SER A 274 22.75 -2.27 -7.89
N VAL A 275 21.60 -2.90 -7.66
CA VAL A 275 20.42 -2.83 -8.53
C VAL A 275 19.19 -2.48 -7.72
N GLN A 276 18.43 -1.51 -8.17
CA GLN A 276 17.06 -1.27 -7.70
C GLN A 276 16.11 -2.14 -8.51
N GLU A 277 15.63 -3.22 -7.89
CA GLU A 277 14.65 -4.13 -8.50
C GLU A 277 13.25 -3.50 -8.60
N GLY A 278 13.00 -2.44 -7.82
CA GLY A 278 11.66 -1.97 -7.50
C GLY A 278 11.01 -2.82 -6.41
N VAL A 279 9.83 -2.42 -5.97
CA VAL A 279 9.06 -3.10 -4.92
C VAL A 279 7.58 -3.11 -5.24
N ALA A 280 6.87 -4.18 -4.86
CA ALA A 280 5.41 -4.23 -4.88
C ALA A 280 4.88 -4.35 -3.46
N GLY A 281 3.72 -3.75 -3.19
CA GLY A 281 3.11 -3.75 -1.87
C GLY A 281 3.91 -3.00 -0.81
N ALA A 282 4.68 -2.00 -1.19
CA ALA A 282 5.35 -1.10 -0.25
C ALA A 282 4.34 -0.22 0.47
N PHE A 283 4.67 0.18 1.69
CA PHE A 283 3.95 1.20 2.44
C PHE A 283 4.39 2.59 1.98
N ALA A 284 3.46 3.55 1.92
CA ALA A 284 3.82 4.93 1.60
C ALA A 284 2.86 5.93 2.24
N GLY A 285 3.34 7.14 2.45
CA GLY A 285 2.56 8.26 2.96
C GLY A 285 3.42 9.49 3.17
N GLU A 286 2.82 10.52 3.74
CA GLU A 286 3.51 11.78 4.03
C GLU A 286 3.77 11.94 5.53
N SER A 287 4.93 12.49 5.86
CA SER A 287 5.31 12.85 7.22
C SER A 287 6.19 14.09 7.20
N ASN A 288 5.78 15.16 7.90
CA ASN A 288 6.55 16.40 8.03
C ASN A 288 7.08 16.95 6.69
N GLY A 289 6.24 16.94 5.65
CA GLY A 289 6.55 17.51 4.34
C GLY A 289 7.45 16.64 3.43
N VAL A 290 7.67 15.36 3.79
CA VAL A 290 8.36 14.40 2.92
C VAL A 290 7.47 13.19 2.65
N VAL A 291 7.63 12.60 1.47
CA VAL A 291 7.05 11.29 1.15
C VAL A 291 7.98 10.21 1.69
N ILE A 292 7.42 9.26 2.44
CA ILE A 292 8.10 8.06 2.92
C ILE A 292 7.60 6.86 2.11
N VAL A 293 8.52 6.01 1.66
CA VAL A 293 8.25 4.68 1.11
C VAL A 293 9.01 3.67 1.94
N ALA A 294 8.34 2.62 2.40
CA ALA A 294 8.92 1.62 3.29
C ALA A 294 8.58 0.19 2.86
N GLY A 295 9.53 -0.71 2.95
CA GLY A 295 9.30 -2.12 2.71
C GLY A 295 9.00 -2.48 1.27
N GLY A 296 8.06 -3.42 1.09
CA GLY A 296 7.71 -3.98 -0.21
C GLY A 296 8.48 -5.27 -0.55
N ALA A 297 8.04 -5.97 -1.58
CA ALA A 297 8.61 -7.24 -2.00
C ALA A 297 9.07 -7.22 -3.46
N ASN A 298 10.15 -7.97 -3.72
CA ASN A 298 10.70 -8.15 -5.07
C ASN A 298 11.38 -9.52 -5.21
N PHE A 299 12.09 -9.71 -6.33
CA PHE A 299 12.94 -10.86 -6.60
C PHE A 299 14.31 -10.32 -7.01
N HIS A 300 15.31 -10.49 -6.15
CA HIS A 300 16.67 -10.04 -6.43
C HIS A 300 17.24 -10.78 -7.63
N GLY A 301 17.63 -10.06 -8.66
CA GLY A 301 18.14 -10.58 -9.94
C GLY A 301 17.09 -10.66 -11.06
N ALA A 302 15.80 -10.48 -10.76
CA ALA A 302 14.74 -10.55 -11.78
C ALA A 302 14.89 -9.46 -12.86
N LYS A 303 15.25 -8.24 -12.47
CA LYS A 303 15.50 -7.14 -13.42
C LYS A 303 16.63 -7.47 -14.38
N SER A 304 17.78 -7.90 -13.87
CA SER A 304 18.93 -8.27 -14.70
C SER A 304 18.62 -9.47 -15.59
N ALA A 305 17.86 -10.45 -15.08
CA ALA A 305 17.40 -11.59 -15.89
C ALA A 305 16.52 -11.13 -17.05
N PHE A 306 15.57 -10.25 -16.79
CA PHE A 306 14.69 -9.69 -17.82
C PHE A 306 15.46 -8.88 -18.86
N GLU A 307 16.38 -8.02 -18.43
CA GLU A 307 17.25 -7.21 -19.29
C GLU A 307 18.17 -8.09 -20.17
N SER A 308 18.52 -9.29 -19.69
CA SER A 308 19.24 -10.31 -20.49
C SER A 308 18.38 -11.15 -21.43
N GLY A 309 17.07 -10.86 -21.47
CA GLY A 309 16.11 -11.54 -22.37
C GLY A 309 15.34 -12.71 -21.74
N LYS A 310 15.53 -13.00 -20.43
CA LYS A 310 14.75 -14.04 -19.73
C LYS A 310 13.36 -13.51 -19.39
N MET A 311 12.36 -13.86 -20.19
CA MET A 311 10.98 -13.36 -20.01
C MET A 311 10.34 -13.86 -18.72
N PHE A 312 10.54 -15.11 -18.30
CA PHE A 312 10.20 -15.59 -16.94
C PHE A 312 11.26 -15.09 -15.96
N ALA A 313 11.25 -13.79 -15.71
CA ALA A 313 12.32 -13.05 -15.08
C ALA A 313 12.68 -13.52 -13.65
N HIS A 314 11.67 -13.95 -12.88
CA HIS A 314 11.85 -14.38 -11.49
C HIS A 314 11.97 -15.89 -11.31
N ASP A 315 12.03 -16.67 -12.40
CA ASP A 315 12.25 -18.12 -12.32
C ASP A 315 13.59 -18.44 -11.67
N GLY A 316 13.54 -19.26 -10.62
CA GLY A 316 14.70 -19.64 -9.82
C GLY A 316 15.07 -18.64 -8.71
N TYR A 317 14.41 -17.49 -8.61
CA TYR A 317 14.64 -16.52 -7.53
C TYR A 317 13.59 -16.63 -6.43
N SER A 318 14.01 -16.41 -5.18
CA SER A 318 13.10 -16.33 -4.03
C SER A 318 12.55 -14.92 -3.88
N LYS A 319 11.26 -14.82 -3.51
CA LYS A 319 10.63 -13.54 -3.17
C LYS A 319 11.25 -12.98 -1.89
N ALA A 320 11.83 -11.80 -1.98
CA ALA A 320 12.40 -11.05 -0.87
C ALA A 320 11.41 -10.04 -0.33
N PHE A 321 11.43 -9.84 0.98
CA PHE A 321 10.70 -8.80 1.70
C PHE A 321 11.71 -7.81 2.24
N ASN A 322 11.60 -6.57 1.80
CA ASN A 322 12.63 -5.57 2.00
C ASN A 322 12.32 -4.73 3.25
N PRO A 323 13.32 -4.42 4.09
CA PRO A 323 13.16 -3.48 5.19
C PRO A 323 13.50 -2.03 4.80
N GLU A 324 14.07 -1.78 3.61
CA GLU A 324 14.55 -0.47 3.21
C GLU A 324 13.44 0.58 3.25
N MET A 325 13.82 1.80 3.69
CA MET A 325 12.98 2.98 3.64
C MET A 325 13.66 4.09 2.82
N TYR A 326 12.85 4.81 2.08
CA TYR A 326 13.26 5.96 1.27
C TYR A 326 12.42 7.16 1.62
N VAL A 327 13.03 8.34 1.65
CA VAL A 327 12.34 9.62 1.77
C VAL A 327 12.56 10.45 0.52
N GLN A 328 11.53 11.16 0.07
CA GLN A 328 11.64 12.12 -1.01
C GLN A 328 11.61 13.54 -0.45
N GLN A 329 12.68 14.26 -0.70
CA GLN A 329 12.81 15.68 -0.39
C GLN A 329 13.13 16.46 -1.66
N GLN A 330 12.39 17.51 -1.95
CA GLN A 330 12.58 18.35 -3.14
C GLN A 330 12.66 17.53 -4.45
N GLY A 331 11.86 16.47 -4.55
CA GLY A 331 11.80 15.59 -5.71
C GLY A 331 12.90 14.52 -5.78
N LEU A 332 13.88 14.52 -4.88
CA LEU A 332 14.98 13.55 -4.86
C LEU A 332 14.77 12.52 -3.76
N TRP A 333 15.03 11.27 -4.09
CA TRP A 333 14.95 10.15 -3.15
C TRP A 333 16.27 9.91 -2.43
N LYS A 334 16.18 9.60 -1.16
CA LYS A 334 17.30 9.19 -0.32
C LYS A 334 16.88 7.97 0.50
N GLN A 335 17.73 6.94 0.49
CA GLN A 335 17.58 5.84 1.46
C GLN A 335 17.92 6.35 2.87
N VAL A 336 17.12 5.96 3.83
CA VAL A 336 17.32 6.22 5.26
C VAL A 336 17.47 4.92 6.04
N ASN A 337 17.27 4.92 7.36
CA ASN A 337 17.15 3.68 8.14
C ASN A 337 16.02 2.77 7.61
N GLY A 338 15.98 1.52 8.05
CA GLY A 338 14.99 0.54 7.61
C GLY A 338 13.93 0.23 8.66
N LEU A 339 12.89 -0.50 8.24
CA LEU A 339 11.95 -1.16 9.13
C LEU A 339 12.67 -2.22 9.99
N PRO A 340 12.15 -2.57 11.19
CA PRO A 340 12.72 -3.63 12.03
C PRO A 340 12.78 -5.00 11.33
N GLN A 341 11.88 -5.23 10.38
CA GLN A 341 11.83 -6.44 9.53
C GLN A 341 11.27 -6.11 8.16
N GLY A 342 11.57 -6.92 7.16
CA GLY A 342 10.97 -6.81 5.83
C GLY A 342 9.47 -7.12 5.87
N LEU A 343 8.67 -6.19 5.35
CA LEU A 343 7.21 -6.28 5.27
C LEU A 343 6.72 -5.80 3.90
N ALA A 344 5.64 -6.42 3.41
CA ALA A 344 4.97 -5.99 2.18
C ALA A 344 3.46 -6.29 2.25
N TYR A 345 2.66 -5.63 1.42
CA TYR A 345 1.22 -5.90 1.27
C TYR A 345 0.39 -5.68 2.54
N GLY A 346 0.81 -4.76 3.39
CA GLY A 346 -0.01 -4.19 4.47
C GLY A 346 -0.72 -2.93 4.02
N THR A 347 -1.19 -2.15 4.98
CA THR A 347 -1.88 -0.88 4.74
C THR A 347 -1.08 0.28 5.31
N SER A 348 -1.22 1.47 4.73
CA SER A 348 -0.59 2.70 5.21
C SER A 348 -1.55 3.87 5.18
N TYR A 349 -1.37 4.80 6.12
CA TYR A 349 -2.23 5.97 6.34
C TYR A 349 -1.35 7.18 6.65
N SER A 350 -1.57 8.29 5.93
CA SER A 350 -0.94 9.57 6.28
C SER A 350 -1.72 10.22 7.42
N THR A 351 -1.05 10.47 8.55
CA THR A 351 -1.64 11.06 9.74
C THR A 351 -0.88 12.33 10.12
N ALA A 352 -1.42 13.14 11.03
CA ALA A 352 -0.71 14.30 11.56
C ALA A 352 0.60 13.95 12.29
N GLN A 353 0.77 12.70 12.74
CA GLN A 353 1.96 12.23 13.46
C GLN A 353 2.98 11.56 12.54
N GLY A 354 2.60 11.22 11.30
CA GLY A 354 3.44 10.51 10.34
C GLY A 354 2.64 9.48 9.54
N VAL A 355 3.34 8.47 9.04
CA VAL A 355 2.73 7.38 8.28
C VAL A 355 2.49 6.19 9.20
N LEU A 356 1.23 5.91 9.50
CA LEU A 356 0.84 4.68 10.21
C LEU A 356 0.83 3.52 9.22
N ILE A 357 1.56 2.46 9.52
CA ILE A 357 1.54 1.22 8.74
C ILE A 357 1.00 0.08 9.59
N ALA A 358 0.20 -0.80 9.00
CA ALA A 358 -0.44 -1.90 9.72
C ALA A 358 -0.42 -3.21 8.92
N GLY A 359 -0.05 -4.29 9.59
CA GLY A 359 -0.01 -5.62 9.01
C GLY A 359 1.13 -5.84 8.01
N GLY A 360 0.84 -6.59 6.96
CA GLY A 360 1.77 -6.97 5.90
C GLY A 360 2.21 -8.43 5.95
N GLU A 361 2.80 -8.90 4.87
CA GLU A 361 3.39 -10.23 4.72
C GLU A 361 4.85 -10.19 5.17
N LYS A 362 5.24 -11.17 5.98
CA LYS A 362 6.63 -11.40 6.43
C LYS A 362 7.36 -12.36 5.50
N SER A 363 8.66 -12.51 5.71
CA SER A 363 9.53 -13.42 4.93
C SER A 363 9.09 -14.89 5.03
N ASP A 364 8.49 -15.31 6.15
CA ASP A 364 7.91 -16.65 6.34
C ASP A 364 6.52 -16.83 5.71
N ARG A 365 6.04 -15.83 4.96
CA ARG A 365 4.73 -15.76 4.31
C ARG A 365 3.55 -15.59 5.27
N SER A 366 3.78 -15.51 6.56
CA SER A 366 2.71 -15.23 7.52
C SER A 366 2.31 -13.75 7.50
N ALA A 367 1.09 -13.47 7.92
CA ALA A 367 0.58 -12.11 8.06
C ALA A 367 1.02 -11.49 9.40
N SER A 368 1.51 -10.27 9.37
CA SER A 368 1.90 -9.50 10.55
C SER A 368 0.69 -8.93 11.26
N LYS A 369 0.78 -8.85 12.60
CA LYS A 369 -0.14 -8.05 13.43
C LYS A 369 0.43 -6.67 13.77
N LYS A 370 1.70 -6.43 13.47
CA LYS A 370 2.40 -5.23 13.88
C LYS A 370 1.84 -3.98 13.23
N VAL A 371 1.82 -2.92 14.03
CA VAL A 371 1.50 -1.55 13.63
C VAL A 371 2.70 -0.69 13.98
N TYR A 372 3.14 0.13 13.04
CA TYR A 372 4.23 1.07 13.27
C TYR A 372 3.82 2.47 12.83
N MET A 373 4.24 3.47 13.59
CA MET A 373 4.23 4.86 13.15
C MET A 373 5.61 5.22 12.63
N LEU A 374 5.66 5.73 11.40
CA LEU A 374 6.87 6.21 10.73
C LEU A 374 6.85 7.74 10.72
N ALA A 375 7.73 8.37 11.46
CA ALA A 375 7.78 9.83 11.59
C ALA A 375 9.12 10.39 11.10
N TRP A 376 9.09 11.30 10.15
CA TRP A 376 10.29 12.02 9.69
C TRP A 376 10.72 13.06 10.72
N ASN A 377 11.97 12.98 11.21
CA ASN A 377 12.53 13.89 12.20
C ASN A 377 13.51 14.94 11.63
N GLY A 378 13.63 15.01 10.29
CA GLY A 378 14.55 15.91 9.58
C GLY A 378 15.85 15.24 9.10
N SER A 379 16.19 14.06 9.61
CA SER A 379 17.41 13.32 9.25
C SER A 379 17.20 11.84 9.00
N SER A 380 16.28 11.23 9.72
CA SER A 380 15.90 9.81 9.67
C SER A 380 14.40 9.64 9.89
N VAL A 381 13.91 8.42 9.77
CA VAL A 381 12.53 8.06 10.09
C VAL A 381 12.50 7.35 11.43
N ASP A 382 11.84 7.94 12.41
CA ASP A 382 11.57 7.27 13.67
C ASP A 382 10.51 6.19 13.45
N VAL A 383 10.80 4.97 13.91
CA VAL A 383 9.90 3.82 13.82
C VAL A 383 9.42 3.48 15.23
N MET A 384 8.15 3.73 15.49
CA MET A 384 7.51 3.54 16.79
C MET A 384 6.47 2.42 16.70
N ASP A 385 6.53 1.43 17.59
CA ASP A 385 5.57 0.32 17.74
C ASP A 385 4.80 0.39 19.06
#